data_cf792ef7cd5cdf4c299fe5a17f238739
#
_entry.id   cf792ef7cd5cdf4c299fe5a17f238739
#
_cell.length_a   1.000
_cell.length_b   1.000
_cell.length_c   1.000
_cell.angle_alpha   90.00
_cell.angle_beta   90.00
_cell.angle_gamma   90.00
#
_symmetry.space_group_name_H-M   'P 1'
#
loop_
_entity.id
_entity.type
_entity.pdbx_description
1 polymer ?
#
loop_
_entity_poly.entity_id
_entity_poly.type
_entity_poly.pdbx_seq_one_letter_code
_entity_poly.pdbx_strand_id
1 'polypeptide(L)'
;IINHFFAIKYNFERSDQPFSIRRAGKELYRSSFALLIPLVLVGSVMGGVASVVEAGAITALVALLTGVFVYRTIKWKECTGAFRRAFRNSAMVFIIIAASGPFSWLLTSLGAIGDLESWLLSLTGSPILFMLALILFIFLLGTVMDSAVNIIIVGPVLVSVMAQAGFPEVQAAIVVIVGFLIGSVTPPVGVAYFTAATIAEVRLEKVAIALIPYLVGLFLLLFFILVVPELTMFLPNLLSN
;
A
#
# COMPACT_ATOMS: atom_id res chain seq x y z
N ILE A 1 -14.83 7.80 -8.73
CA ILE A 1 -16.03 8.55 -8.30
C ILE A 1 -15.62 9.89 -7.71
N ILE A 2 -14.80 9.94 -6.64
CA ILE A 2 -14.38 11.19 -5.94
C ILE A 2 -13.72 12.16 -6.92
N ASN A 3 -12.71 11.72 -7.69
CA ASN A 3 -12.05 12.56 -8.69
C ASN A 3 -13.01 13.14 -9.74
N HIS A 4 -14.00 12.37 -10.17
CA HIS A 4 -14.99 12.85 -11.15
C HIS A 4 -15.85 13.98 -10.56
N PHE A 5 -16.29 13.82 -9.31
CA PHE A 5 -17.04 14.85 -8.61
C PHE A 5 -16.22 16.15 -8.46
N PHE A 6 -14.95 16.03 -8.06
CA PHE A 6 -14.06 17.19 -7.94
C PHE A 6 -13.73 17.84 -9.28
N ALA A 7 -13.51 17.04 -10.33
CA ALA A 7 -13.27 17.56 -11.67
C ALA A 7 -14.44 18.42 -12.18
N ILE A 8 -15.68 18.03 -11.86
CA ILE A 8 -16.86 18.82 -12.18
C ILE A 8 -16.95 20.08 -11.29
N LYS A 9 -16.78 19.91 -9.95
CA LYS A 9 -16.92 20.99 -8.98
C LYS A 9 -15.90 22.12 -9.18
N TYR A 10 -14.64 21.77 -9.48
CA TYR A 10 -13.55 22.72 -9.66
C TYR A 10 -13.24 23.03 -11.12
N ASN A 11 -14.08 22.56 -12.03
CA ASN A 11 -13.97 22.81 -13.48
C ASN A 11 -12.55 22.55 -14.00
N PHE A 12 -12.00 21.38 -13.69
CA PHE A 12 -10.67 21.01 -14.17
C PHE A 12 -10.62 21.08 -15.70
N GLU A 13 -9.49 21.54 -16.24
CA GLU A 13 -9.26 21.60 -17.67
C GLU A 13 -9.56 20.25 -18.31
N ARG A 14 -10.46 20.27 -19.28
CA ARG A 14 -10.79 19.08 -20.06
C ARG A 14 -9.90 19.06 -21.29
N SER A 15 -9.46 17.88 -21.68
CA SER A 15 -8.82 17.71 -22.97
C SER A 15 -9.81 18.11 -24.07
N ASP A 16 -9.43 19.05 -24.93
CA ASP A 16 -10.22 19.47 -26.09
C ASP A 16 -10.36 18.38 -27.17
N GLN A 17 -9.71 17.23 -26.95
CA GLN A 17 -9.70 16.15 -27.91
C GLN A 17 -10.82 15.16 -27.60
N PRO A 18 -11.77 14.93 -28.56
CA PRO A 18 -12.84 13.98 -28.37
C PRO A 18 -12.30 12.55 -28.19
N PHE A 19 -13.00 11.78 -27.37
CA PHE A 19 -12.68 10.36 -27.19
C PHE A 19 -12.79 9.62 -28.54
N SER A 20 -11.71 8.92 -28.92
CA SER A 20 -11.65 8.14 -30.15
C SER A 20 -11.22 6.71 -29.85
N ILE A 21 -12.07 5.74 -30.13
CA ILE A 21 -11.78 4.30 -29.97
C ILE A 21 -10.54 3.91 -30.80
N ARG A 22 -10.38 4.46 -32.00
CA ARG A 22 -9.24 4.19 -32.88
C ARG A 22 -7.92 4.67 -32.23
N ARG A 23 -7.95 5.85 -31.58
CA ARG A 23 -6.78 6.36 -30.85
C ARG A 23 -6.49 5.51 -29.62
N ALA A 24 -7.53 5.18 -28.84
CA ALA A 24 -7.40 4.31 -27.67
C ALA A 24 -6.79 2.94 -28.05
N GLY A 25 -7.24 2.33 -29.14
CA GLY A 25 -6.67 1.07 -29.64
C GLY A 25 -5.22 1.21 -30.09
N LYS A 26 -4.86 2.31 -30.75
CA LYS A 26 -3.47 2.59 -31.16
C LYS A 26 -2.55 2.77 -29.95
N GLU A 27 -2.98 3.53 -28.96
CA GLU A 27 -2.18 3.74 -27.74
C GLU A 27 -2.11 2.46 -26.90
N LEU A 28 -3.17 1.66 -26.83
CA LEU A 28 -3.17 0.35 -26.20
C LEU A 28 -2.14 -0.58 -26.86
N TYR A 29 -2.12 -0.64 -28.18
CA TYR A 29 -1.12 -1.41 -28.93
C TYR A 29 0.31 -0.90 -28.67
N ARG A 30 0.50 0.42 -28.66
CA ARG A 30 1.78 1.04 -28.38
C ARG A 30 2.26 0.77 -26.96
N SER A 31 1.34 0.68 -26.00
CA SER A 31 1.62 0.43 -24.59
C SER A 31 1.60 -1.07 -24.23
N SER A 32 1.39 -1.97 -25.19
CA SER A 32 1.21 -3.41 -24.94
C SER A 32 2.36 -4.03 -24.16
N PHE A 33 3.60 -3.68 -24.48
CA PHE A 33 4.77 -4.16 -23.73
C PHE A 33 4.85 -3.61 -22.31
N ALA A 34 4.37 -2.39 -22.06
CA ALA A 34 4.27 -1.86 -20.71
C ALA A 34 3.18 -2.57 -19.89
N LEU A 35 2.08 -2.96 -20.56
CA LEU A 35 1.00 -3.73 -19.94
C LEU A 35 1.39 -5.19 -19.64
N LEU A 36 2.41 -5.73 -20.33
CA LEU A 36 2.96 -7.03 -19.98
C LEU A 36 3.62 -7.05 -18.60
N ILE A 37 4.14 -5.91 -18.11
CA ILE A 37 4.85 -5.84 -16.83
C ILE A 37 3.97 -6.29 -15.67
N PRO A 38 2.78 -5.69 -15.42
CA PRO A 38 1.88 -6.17 -14.37
C PRO A 38 1.34 -7.58 -14.64
N LEU A 39 1.13 -7.96 -15.91
CA LEU A 39 0.68 -9.31 -16.26
C LEU A 39 1.73 -10.38 -15.93
N VAL A 40 3.01 -10.11 -16.20
CA VAL A 40 4.12 -11.00 -15.81
C VAL A 40 4.21 -11.12 -14.30
N LEU A 41 4.08 -10.02 -13.56
CA LEU A 41 4.11 -10.03 -12.09
C LEU A 41 3.00 -10.93 -11.52
N VAL A 42 1.76 -10.60 -11.85
CA VAL A 42 0.59 -11.30 -11.31
C VAL A 42 0.52 -12.74 -11.85
N GLY A 43 0.73 -12.91 -13.15
CA GLY A 43 0.62 -14.22 -13.82
C GLY A 43 1.68 -15.22 -13.34
N SER A 44 2.92 -14.80 -13.07
CA SER A 44 3.97 -15.69 -12.57
C SER A 44 3.70 -16.16 -11.13
N VAL A 45 3.15 -15.29 -10.28
CA VAL A 45 2.78 -15.64 -8.90
C VAL A 45 1.54 -16.53 -8.89
N MET A 46 0.47 -16.12 -9.57
CA MET A 46 -0.79 -16.89 -9.62
C MET A 46 -0.66 -18.23 -10.32
N GLY A 47 0.21 -18.30 -11.32
CA GLY A 47 0.54 -19.56 -12.02
C GLY A 47 1.46 -20.49 -11.22
N GLY A 48 1.91 -20.11 -10.02
CA GLY A 48 2.83 -20.90 -9.20
C GLY A 48 4.23 -21.08 -9.82
N VAL A 49 4.56 -20.26 -10.84
CA VAL A 49 5.84 -20.37 -11.57
C VAL A 49 6.99 -19.73 -10.80
N ALA A 50 6.67 -18.68 -10.01
CA ALA A 50 7.66 -17.91 -9.28
C ALA A 50 7.10 -17.45 -7.92
N SER A 51 7.96 -17.38 -6.92
CA SER A 51 7.65 -16.69 -5.67
C SER A 51 7.47 -15.19 -5.91
N VAL A 52 6.85 -14.48 -4.96
CA VAL A 52 6.62 -13.01 -5.06
C VAL A 52 7.93 -12.25 -5.30
N VAL A 53 9.03 -12.68 -4.66
CA VAL A 53 10.35 -12.05 -4.81
C VAL A 53 10.94 -12.31 -6.21
N GLU A 54 10.87 -13.54 -6.69
CA GLU A 54 11.33 -13.90 -8.02
C GLU A 54 10.50 -13.22 -9.11
N ALA A 55 9.18 -13.18 -8.96
CA ALA A 55 8.28 -12.47 -9.84
C ALA A 55 8.63 -10.97 -9.91
N GLY A 56 8.96 -10.36 -8.79
CA GLY A 56 9.46 -8.99 -8.72
C GLY A 56 10.76 -8.80 -9.52
N ALA A 57 11.73 -9.71 -9.38
CA ALA A 57 12.98 -9.66 -10.12
C ALA A 57 12.78 -9.86 -11.63
N ILE A 58 11.96 -10.83 -12.03
CA ILE A 58 11.59 -11.08 -13.44
C ILE A 58 10.91 -9.84 -14.02
N THR A 59 9.96 -9.26 -13.29
CA THR A 59 9.23 -8.07 -13.71
C THR A 59 10.15 -6.86 -13.89
N ALA A 60 11.10 -6.66 -12.98
CA ALA A 60 12.10 -5.60 -13.09
C ALA A 60 13.00 -5.80 -14.32
N LEU A 61 13.40 -7.03 -14.61
CA LEU A 61 14.15 -7.37 -15.82
C LEU A 61 13.33 -7.09 -17.09
N VAL A 62 12.07 -7.53 -17.15
CA VAL A 62 11.17 -7.27 -18.28
C VAL A 62 10.98 -5.76 -18.48
N ALA A 63 10.78 -5.00 -17.40
CA ALA A 63 10.65 -3.54 -17.46
C ALA A 63 11.93 -2.88 -18.02
N LEU A 64 13.10 -3.32 -17.57
CA LEU A 64 14.39 -2.83 -18.05
C LEU A 64 14.58 -3.12 -19.54
N LEU A 65 14.37 -4.37 -19.95
CA LEU A 65 14.50 -4.79 -21.36
C LEU A 65 13.51 -4.02 -22.25
N THR A 66 12.27 -3.87 -21.80
CA THR A 66 11.25 -3.10 -22.52
C THR A 66 11.65 -1.63 -22.65
N GLY A 67 12.13 -1.00 -21.60
CA GLY A 67 12.56 0.39 -21.60
C GLY A 67 13.78 0.66 -22.47
N VAL A 68 14.76 -0.26 -22.47
CA VAL A 68 16.00 -0.14 -23.25
C VAL A 68 15.81 -0.50 -24.71
N PHE A 69 15.21 -1.65 -25.01
CA PHE A 69 15.18 -2.20 -26.37
C PHE A 69 13.92 -1.86 -27.16
N VAL A 70 12.76 -1.87 -26.51
CA VAL A 70 11.46 -1.63 -27.17
C VAL A 70 11.16 -0.14 -27.26
N TYR A 71 11.09 0.53 -26.12
CA TYR A 71 10.76 1.96 -26.10
C TYR A 71 11.98 2.85 -26.30
N ARG A 72 13.18 2.34 -26.06
CA ARG A 72 14.45 3.09 -26.19
C ARG A 72 14.45 4.40 -25.41
N THR A 73 13.71 4.45 -24.30
CA THR A 73 13.59 5.61 -23.44
C THR A 73 14.66 5.66 -22.36
N ILE A 74 15.29 4.53 -22.04
CA ILE A 74 16.28 4.39 -20.96
C ILE A 74 17.69 4.29 -21.59
N LYS A 75 18.54 5.24 -21.25
CA LYS A 75 19.95 5.21 -21.62
C LYS A 75 20.75 4.41 -20.59
N TRP A 76 21.89 3.85 -21.00
CA TRP A 76 22.76 3.05 -20.12
C TRP A 76 23.15 3.77 -18.82
N LYS A 77 23.41 5.08 -18.90
CA LYS A 77 23.69 5.92 -17.73
C LYS A 77 22.53 6.03 -16.76
N GLU A 78 21.31 5.95 -17.26
CA GLU A 78 20.09 5.99 -16.44
C GLU A 78 19.84 4.63 -15.76
N CYS A 79 20.21 3.52 -16.41
CA CYS A 79 20.20 2.18 -15.79
C CYS A 79 21.09 2.15 -14.55
N THR A 80 22.33 2.61 -14.65
CA THR A 80 23.24 2.64 -13.49
C THR A 80 22.71 3.53 -12.37
N GLY A 81 22.08 4.66 -12.72
CA GLY A 81 21.39 5.53 -11.77
C GLY A 81 20.20 4.85 -11.09
N ALA A 82 19.41 4.08 -11.85
CA ALA A 82 18.27 3.32 -11.32
C ALA A 82 18.75 2.22 -10.36
N PHE A 83 19.78 1.45 -10.73
CA PHE A 83 20.38 0.43 -9.85
C PHE A 83 20.93 1.03 -8.55
N ARG A 84 21.63 2.18 -8.63
CA ARG A 84 22.12 2.87 -7.43
C ARG A 84 20.99 3.30 -6.50
N ARG A 85 19.88 3.83 -7.06
CA ARG A 85 18.70 4.18 -6.25
C ARG A 85 18.04 2.94 -5.64
N ALA A 86 17.85 1.89 -6.43
CA ALA A 86 17.30 0.62 -5.95
C ALA A 86 18.14 0.03 -4.82
N PHE A 87 19.46 -0.04 -4.98
CA PHE A 87 20.38 -0.53 -3.96
C PHE A 87 20.29 0.30 -2.67
N ARG A 88 20.30 1.63 -2.79
CA ARG A 88 20.17 2.52 -1.63
C ARG A 88 18.85 2.31 -0.90
N ASN A 89 17.74 2.21 -1.65
CA ASN A 89 16.42 2.01 -1.06
C ASN A 89 16.33 0.63 -0.39
N SER A 90 16.85 -0.41 -1.02
CA SER A 90 16.92 -1.76 -0.42
C SER A 90 17.77 -1.76 0.84
N ALA A 91 18.93 -1.08 0.83
CA ALA A 91 19.79 -0.96 2.02
C ALA A 91 19.06 -0.27 3.19
N MET A 92 18.27 0.78 2.91
CA MET A 92 17.43 1.42 3.95
C MET A 92 16.42 0.45 4.54
N VAL A 93 15.73 -0.33 3.69
CA VAL A 93 14.77 -1.34 4.16
C VAL A 93 15.47 -2.41 5.00
N PHE A 94 16.64 -2.90 4.57
CA PHE A 94 17.40 -3.88 5.35
C PHE A 94 17.88 -3.33 6.71
N ILE A 95 18.28 -2.07 6.79
CA ILE A 95 18.61 -1.41 8.06
C ILE A 95 17.40 -1.37 8.99
N ILE A 96 16.22 -1.03 8.47
CA ILE A 96 14.98 -1.04 9.24
C ILE A 96 14.66 -2.44 9.76
N ILE A 97 14.77 -3.47 8.91
CA ILE A 97 14.55 -4.86 9.30
C ILE A 97 15.56 -5.29 10.38
N ALA A 98 16.83 -4.95 10.19
CA ALA A 98 17.87 -5.27 11.18
C ALA A 98 17.63 -4.58 12.53
N ALA A 99 17.18 -3.32 12.52
CA ALA A 99 16.86 -2.58 13.73
C ALA A 99 15.54 -3.04 14.38
N SER A 100 14.59 -3.56 13.61
CA SER A 100 13.30 -4.02 14.13
C SER A 100 13.43 -5.26 15.02
N GLY A 101 14.40 -6.13 14.78
CA GLY A 101 14.65 -7.31 15.60
C GLY A 101 14.93 -6.98 17.08
N PRO A 102 15.99 -6.21 17.39
CA PRO A 102 16.26 -5.76 18.77
C PRO A 102 15.11 -4.96 19.38
N PHE A 103 14.43 -4.12 18.58
CA PHE A 103 13.29 -3.34 19.05
C PHE A 103 12.10 -4.24 19.43
N SER A 104 11.75 -5.21 18.58
CA SER A 104 10.70 -6.19 18.88
C SER A 104 11.04 -7.03 20.11
N TRP A 105 12.31 -7.45 20.25
CA TRP A 105 12.79 -8.16 21.44
C TRP A 105 12.62 -7.31 22.70
N LEU A 106 12.98 -6.04 22.65
CA LEU A 106 12.81 -5.12 23.79
C LEU A 106 11.34 -4.95 24.16
N LEU A 107 10.45 -4.72 23.20
CA LEU A 107 9.00 -4.63 23.44
C LEU A 107 8.44 -5.90 24.08
N THR A 108 8.87 -7.07 23.58
CA THR A 108 8.45 -8.37 24.16
C THR A 108 8.98 -8.54 25.57
N SER A 109 10.26 -8.19 25.82
CA SER A 109 10.88 -8.30 27.13
C SER A 109 10.25 -7.36 28.17
N LEU A 110 9.76 -6.20 27.76
CA LEU A 110 9.02 -5.27 28.60
C LEU A 110 7.54 -5.64 28.79
N GLY A 111 7.05 -6.69 28.10
CA GLY A 111 5.65 -7.09 28.14
C GLY A 111 4.71 -6.18 27.34
N ALA A 112 5.23 -5.13 26.69
CA ALA A 112 4.42 -4.13 26.00
C ALA A 112 3.52 -4.72 24.89
N ILE A 113 3.98 -5.77 24.21
CA ILE A 113 3.20 -6.48 23.20
C ILE A 113 2.05 -7.23 23.86
N GLY A 114 2.30 -7.95 24.96
CA GLY A 114 1.26 -8.67 25.72
C GLY A 114 0.24 -7.73 26.36
N ASP A 115 0.67 -6.56 26.83
CA ASP A 115 -0.23 -5.53 27.38
C ASP A 115 -1.14 -4.97 26.29
N LEU A 116 -0.58 -4.66 25.11
CA LEU A 116 -1.36 -4.21 23.95
C LEU A 116 -2.36 -5.28 23.50
N GLU A 117 -1.91 -6.52 23.38
CA GLU A 117 -2.74 -7.66 23.00
C GLU A 117 -3.90 -7.85 23.99
N SER A 118 -3.60 -7.92 25.28
CA SER A 118 -4.61 -8.09 26.33
C SER A 118 -5.60 -6.92 26.38
N TRP A 119 -5.11 -5.70 26.20
CA TRP A 119 -5.97 -4.51 26.10
C TRP A 119 -6.91 -4.60 24.90
N LEU A 120 -6.43 -4.89 23.71
CA LEU A 120 -7.25 -5.03 22.50
C LEU A 120 -8.24 -6.19 22.65
N LEU A 121 -7.80 -7.34 23.17
CA LEU A 121 -8.68 -8.51 23.39
C LEU A 121 -9.75 -8.23 24.45
N SER A 122 -9.47 -7.37 25.43
CA SER A 122 -10.50 -6.97 26.40
C SER A 122 -11.70 -6.26 25.76
N LEU A 123 -11.51 -5.72 24.54
CA LEU A 123 -12.55 -5.04 23.76
C LEU A 123 -13.38 -6.01 22.89
N THR A 124 -12.99 -7.29 22.78
CA THR A 124 -13.71 -8.29 21.94
C THR A 124 -15.13 -8.57 22.41
N GLY A 125 -15.45 -8.28 23.66
CA GLY A 125 -16.82 -8.29 24.18
C GLY A 125 -17.77 -7.32 23.46
N SER A 126 -17.22 -6.34 22.73
CA SER A 126 -17.95 -5.41 21.86
C SER A 126 -17.22 -5.34 20.50
N PRO A 127 -17.65 -6.11 19.49
CA PRO A 127 -16.98 -6.14 18.17
C PRO A 127 -16.78 -4.76 17.55
N ILE A 128 -17.76 -3.88 17.72
CA ILE A 128 -17.67 -2.50 17.21
C ILE A 128 -16.55 -1.72 17.92
N LEU A 129 -16.47 -1.82 19.24
CA LEU A 129 -15.46 -1.13 20.04
C LEU A 129 -14.06 -1.65 19.70
N PHE A 130 -13.89 -2.96 19.54
CA PHE A 130 -12.65 -3.57 19.09
C PHE A 130 -12.22 -3.03 17.71
N MET A 131 -13.12 -3.02 16.72
CA MET A 131 -12.86 -2.52 15.38
C MET A 131 -12.46 -1.04 15.39
N LEU A 132 -13.17 -0.21 16.14
CA LEU A 132 -12.86 1.22 16.25
C LEU A 132 -11.52 1.47 16.94
N ALA A 133 -11.22 0.74 18.02
CA ALA A 133 -9.94 0.85 18.73
C ALA A 133 -8.78 0.40 17.83
N LEU A 134 -8.95 -0.70 17.10
CA LEU A 134 -7.95 -1.20 16.15
C LEU A 134 -7.67 -0.19 15.04
N ILE A 135 -8.70 0.33 14.38
CA ILE A 135 -8.56 1.33 13.32
C ILE A 135 -7.89 2.59 13.86
N LEU A 136 -8.32 3.07 15.04
CA LEU A 136 -7.74 4.25 15.67
C LEU A 136 -6.25 4.04 16.00
N PHE A 137 -5.90 2.89 16.54
CA PHE A 137 -4.52 2.53 16.87
C PHE A 137 -3.63 2.47 15.63
N ILE A 138 -4.07 1.76 14.59
CA ILE A 138 -3.36 1.66 13.30
C ILE A 138 -3.21 3.07 12.68
N PHE A 139 -4.26 3.87 12.74
CA PHE A 139 -4.26 5.23 12.22
C PHE A 139 -3.24 6.11 12.95
N LEU A 140 -3.27 6.15 14.28
CA LEU A 140 -2.34 6.97 15.07
C LEU A 140 -0.88 6.59 14.80
N LEU A 141 -0.54 5.31 14.80
CA LEU A 141 0.81 4.86 14.47
C LEU A 141 1.18 5.18 13.03
N GLY A 142 0.26 4.94 12.09
CA GLY A 142 0.49 5.18 10.67
C GLY A 142 0.71 6.66 10.32
N THR A 143 0.15 7.60 11.09
CA THR A 143 0.41 9.03 10.88
C THR A 143 1.79 9.47 11.37
N VAL A 144 2.36 8.81 12.38
CA VAL A 144 3.61 9.21 13.03
C VAL A 144 4.83 8.51 12.47
N MET A 145 4.69 7.21 12.14
CA MET A 145 5.79 6.37 11.70
C MET A 145 5.61 5.96 10.23
N ASP A 146 6.72 5.63 9.58
CA ASP A 146 6.69 5.08 8.22
C ASP A 146 5.92 3.76 8.17
N SER A 147 5.11 3.58 7.11
CA SER A 147 4.25 2.40 6.96
C SER A 147 5.04 1.09 6.92
N ALA A 148 6.21 1.06 6.27
CA ALA A 148 7.01 -0.16 6.18
C ALA A 148 7.53 -0.57 7.57
N VAL A 149 7.95 0.40 8.39
CA VAL A 149 8.37 0.16 9.78
C VAL A 149 7.22 -0.42 10.60
N ASN A 150 6.05 0.21 10.53
CA ASN A 150 4.86 -0.24 11.25
C ASN A 150 4.43 -1.65 10.84
N ILE A 151 4.41 -1.94 9.54
CA ILE A 151 4.04 -3.26 9.02
C ILE A 151 5.00 -4.34 9.52
N ILE A 152 6.31 -4.05 9.55
CA ILE A 152 7.31 -5.03 9.98
C ILE A 152 7.27 -5.27 11.50
N ILE A 153 7.15 -4.20 12.30
CA ILE A 153 7.27 -4.29 13.76
C ILE A 153 5.93 -4.63 14.43
N VAL A 154 4.89 -3.88 14.10
CA VAL A 154 3.60 -3.95 14.78
C VAL A 154 2.61 -4.86 14.01
N GLY A 155 2.78 -4.96 12.70
CA GLY A 155 1.88 -5.73 11.84
C GLY A 155 1.62 -7.16 12.32
N PRO A 156 2.65 -7.99 12.57
CA PRO A 156 2.45 -9.37 13.04
C PRO A 156 1.64 -9.46 14.35
N VAL A 157 1.86 -8.53 15.27
CA VAL A 157 1.13 -8.47 16.54
C VAL A 157 -0.35 -8.20 16.30
N LEU A 158 -0.66 -7.19 15.48
CA LEU A 158 -2.05 -6.84 15.17
C LEU A 158 -2.78 -7.96 14.41
N VAL A 159 -2.10 -8.64 13.48
CA VAL A 159 -2.65 -9.81 12.78
C VAL A 159 -2.96 -10.93 13.76
N SER A 160 -2.06 -11.23 14.72
CA SER A 160 -2.29 -12.21 15.77
C SER A 160 -3.50 -11.88 16.64
N VAL A 161 -3.59 -10.62 17.09
CA VAL A 161 -4.73 -10.13 17.89
C VAL A 161 -6.06 -10.25 17.13
N MET A 162 -6.06 -9.87 15.85
CA MET A 162 -7.26 -10.02 14.99
C MET A 162 -7.64 -11.47 14.77
N ALA A 163 -6.67 -12.37 14.58
CA ALA A 163 -6.91 -13.80 14.43
C ALA A 163 -7.54 -14.40 15.71
N GLN A 164 -7.06 -14.01 16.88
CA GLN A 164 -7.64 -14.40 18.17
C GLN A 164 -9.06 -13.84 18.36
N ALA A 165 -9.35 -12.66 17.79
CA ALA A 165 -10.69 -12.08 17.76
C ALA A 165 -11.62 -12.72 16.71
N GLY A 166 -11.15 -13.75 15.98
CA GLY A 166 -11.93 -14.53 15.01
C GLY A 166 -11.88 -14.03 13.57
N PHE A 167 -10.98 -13.09 13.23
CA PHE A 167 -10.80 -12.64 11.84
C PHE A 167 -9.90 -13.60 11.05
N PRO A 168 -10.20 -13.88 9.76
CA PRO A 168 -9.28 -14.60 8.89
C PRO A 168 -7.92 -13.89 8.80
N GLU A 169 -6.82 -14.64 8.87
CA GLU A 169 -5.45 -14.05 8.87
C GLU A 169 -5.16 -13.17 7.65
N VAL A 170 -5.63 -13.60 6.47
CA VAL A 170 -5.46 -12.83 5.23
C VAL A 170 -6.21 -11.50 5.31
N GLN A 171 -7.44 -11.50 5.81
CA GLN A 171 -8.21 -10.29 6.04
C GLN A 171 -7.50 -9.38 7.05
N ALA A 172 -7.05 -9.93 8.17
CA ALA A 172 -6.32 -9.20 9.19
C ALA A 172 -5.07 -8.53 8.62
N ALA A 173 -4.26 -9.25 7.85
CA ALA A 173 -3.08 -8.71 7.19
C ALA A 173 -3.42 -7.56 6.24
N ILE A 174 -4.47 -7.69 5.42
CA ILE A 174 -4.91 -6.65 4.48
C ILE A 174 -5.38 -5.40 5.25
N VAL A 175 -6.18 -5.56 6.30
CA VAL A 175 -6.67 -4.44 7.13
C VAL A 175 -5.49 -3.68 7.74
N VAL A 176 -4.52 -4.38 8.31
CA VAL A 176 -3.34 -3.80 8.94
C VAL A 176 -2.49 -3.03 7.91
N ILE A 177 -2.20 -3.65 6.76
CA ILE A 177 -1.39 -3.03 5.70
C ILE A 177 -2.09 -1.79 5.15
N VAL A 178 -3.36 -1.92 4.75
CA VAL A 178 -4.14 -0.80 4.18
C VAL A 178 -4.31 0.31 5.21
N GLY A 179 -4.56 -0.03 6.46
CA GLY A 179 -4.69 0.93 7.55
C GLY A 179 -3.43 1.76 7.77
N PHE A 180 -2.24 1.15 7.81
CA PHE A 180 -0.97 1.88 7.91
C PHE A 180 -0.69 2.74 6.67
N LEU A 181 -1.03 2.27 5.47
CA LEU A 181 -0.90 3.06 4.25
C LEU A 181 -1.81 4.29 4.26
N ILE A 182 -3.06 4.16 4.75
CA ILE A 182 -3.97 5.30 4.95
C ILE A 182 -3.38 6.28 5.97
N GLY A 183 -2.83 5.79 7.07
CA GLY A 183 -2.13 6.60 8.06
C GLY A 183 -1.02 7.43 7.44
N SER A 184 -0.19 6.85 6.58
CA SER A 184 0.96 7.52 5.95
C SER A 184 0.59 8.68 5.02
N VAL A 185 -0.62 8.71 4.49
CA VAL A 185 -1.14 9.83 3.68
C VAL A 185 -1.97 10.82 4.49
N THR A 186 -2.11 10.59 5.80
CA THR A 186 -2.99 11.39 6.66
C THR A 186 -2.20 12.44 7.45
N PRO A 187 -2.65 13.71 7.50
CA PRO A 187 -2.11 14.70 8.41
C PRO A 187 -2.22 14.25 9.88
N PRO A 188 -1.37 14.69 10.82
CA PRO A 188 -0.45 15.83 10.68
C PRO A 188 0.95 15.50 10.17
N VAL A 189 1.43 14.25 10.31
CA VAL A 189 2.81 13.92 9.95
C VAL A 189 2.92 13.20 8.62
N GLY A 190 2.17 12.14 8.36
CA GLY A 190 2.10 11.33 7.14
C GLY A 190 3.24 11.47 6.12
N VAL A 191 4.19 10.53 6.10
CA VAL A 191 5.40 10.63 5.26
C VAL A 191 5.06 10.82 3.77
N ALA A 192 4.07 10.08 3.27
CA ALA A 192 3.63 10.18 1.88
C ALA A 192 2.93 11.52 1.59
N TYR A 193 2.17 12.03 2.56
CA TYR A 193 1.53 13.35 2.49
C TYR A 193 2.56 14.48 2.36
N PHE A 194 3.61 14.49 3.20
CA PHE A 194 4.71 15.46 3.09
C PHE A 194 5.43 15.37 1.75
N THR A 195 5.73 14.15 1.31
CA THR A 195 6.40 13.92 0.03
C THR A 195 5.58 14.46 -1.14
N ALA A 196 4.28 14.19 -1.15
CA ALA A 196 3.38 14.68 -2.19
C ALA A 196 3.31 16.22 -2.22
N ALA A 197 3.19 16.85 -1.05
CA ALA A 197 3.16 18.32 -0.93
C ALA A 197 4.47 18.96 -1.41
N THR A 198 5.61 18.35 -1.08
CA THR A 198 6.93 18.82 -1.51
C THR A 198 7.11 18.71 -3.03
N ILE A 199 6.69 17.60 -3.64
CA ILE A 199 6.78 17.40 -5.10
C ILE A 199 5.85 18.37 -5.84
N ALA A 200 4.66 18.62 -5.29
CA ALA A 200 3.67 19.51 -5.88
C ALA A 200 3.99 21.00 -5.64
N GLU A 201 4.98 21.32 -4.81
CA GLU A 201 5.35 22.69 -4.40
C GLU A 201 4.15 23.48 -3.81
N VAL A 202 3.27 22.77 -3.09
CA VAL A 202 2.04 23.31 -2.50
C VAL A 202 2.14 23.31 -0.99
N ARG A 203 1.50 24.30 -0.33
CA ARG A 203 1.43 24.37 1.13
C ARG A 203 0.73 23.14 1.69
N LEU A 204 1.29 22.60 2.78
CA LEU A 204 0.78 21.41 3.46
C LEU A 204 -0.71 21.53 3.82
N GLU A 205 -1.16 22.69 4.30
CA GLU A 205 -2.56 22.91 4.70
C GLU A 205 -3.53 22.75 3.52
N LYS A 206 -3.12 23.20 2.32
CA LYS A 206 -3.94 23.05 1.11
C LYS A 206 -4.07 21.60 0.69
N VAL A 207 -2.96 20.84 0.77
CA VAL A 207 -2.96 19.41 0.47
C VAL A 207 -3.81 18.66 1.51
N ALA A 208 -3.69 18.99 2.80
CA ALA A 208 -4.49 18.38 3.86
C ALA A 208 -5.99 18.53 3.61
N ILE A 209 -6.45 19.75 3.31
CA ILE A 209 -7.86 20.01 3.03
C ILE A 209 -8.33 19.26 1.78
N ALA A 210 -7.50 19.20 0.74
CA ALA A 210 -7.82 18.47 -0.50
C ALA A 210 -7.89 16.95 -0.29
N LEU A 211 -7.14 16.41 0.69
CA LEU A 211 -7.14 14.99 1.02
C LEU A 211 -8.36 14.53 1.82
N ILE A 212 -9.03 15.40 2.58
CA ILE A 212 -10.14 15.02 3.47
C ILE A 212 -11.17 14.11 2.78
N PRO A 213 -11.74 14.44 1.60
CA PRO A 213 -12.75 13.59 0.98
C PRO A 213 -12.20 12.23 0.52
N TYR A 214 -10.92 12.17 0.16
CA TYR A 214 -10.25 10.90 -0.18
C TYR A 214 -10.02 10.06 1.07
N LEU A 215 -9.60 10.69 2.17
CA LEU A 215 -9.43 10.00 3.46
C LEU A 215 -10.74 9.42 3.98
N VAL A 216 -11.83 10.18 3.90
CA VAL A 216 -13.16 9.67 4.25
C VAL A 216 -13.50 8.43 3.40
N GLY A 217 -13.27 8.48 2.09
CA GLY A 217 -13.49 7.33 1.21
C GLY A 217 -12.61 6.14 1.55
N LEU A 218 -11.33 6.36 1.89
CA LEU A 218 -10.39 5.32 2.27
C LEU A 218 -10.74 4.70 3.62
N PHE A 219 -11.17 5.50 4.62
CA PHE A 219 -11.63 4.98 5.90
C PHE A 219 -12.91 4.17 5.77
N LEU A 220 -13.85 4.61 4.93
CA LEU A 220 -15.06 3.84 4.62
C LEU A 220 -14.70 2.52 3.93
N LEU A 221 -13.76 2.54 3.00
CA LEU A 221 -13.26 1.32 2.36
C LEU A 221 -12.60 0.38 3.37
N LEU A 222 -11.74 0.90 4.25
CA LEU A 222 -11.09 0.10 5.31
C LEU A 222 -12.12 -0.53 6.24
N PHE A 223 -13.11 0.24 6.66
CA PHE A 223 -14.21 -0.27 7.48
C PHE A 223 -15.00 -1.35 6.74
N PHE A 224 -15.27 -1.17 5.46
CA PHE A 224 -15.98 -2.15 4.65
C PHE A 224 -15.17 -3.44 4.46
N ILE A 225 -13.86 -3.36 4.24
CA ILE A 225 -12.95 -4.51 4.21
C ILE A 225 -12.96 -5.26 5.55
N LEU A 226 -13.02 -4.54 6.67
CA LEU A 226 -13.04 -5.12 8.00
C LEU A 226 -14.35 -5.87 8.29
N VAL A 227 -15.48 -5.33 7.84
CA VAL A 227 -16.82 -5.89 8.11
C VAL A 227 -17.19 -7.02 7.14
N VAL A 228 -16.64 -7.00 5.91
CA VAL A 228 -17.01 -7.95 4.83
C VAL A 228 -15.80 -8.82 4.45
N PRO A 229 -15.62 -9.99 5.12
CA PRO A 229 -14.48 -10.87 4.85
C PRO A 229 -14.40 -11.37 3.40
N GLU A 230 -15.54 -11.52 2.73
CA GLU A 230 -15.64 -12.03 1.36
C GLU A 230 -14.83 -11.20 0.37
N LEU A 231 -14.69 -9.89 0.61
CA LEU A 231 -13.90 -9.01 -0.27
C LEU A 231 -12.43 -9.40 -0.35
N THR A 232 -11.87 -9.83 0.77
CA THR A 232 -10.45 -10.20 0.89
C THR A 232 -10.23 -11.67 0.69
N MET A 233 -11.22 -12.50 1.05
CA MET A 233 -11.13 -13.96 0.97
C MET A 233 -11.58 -14.52 -0.37
N PHE A 234 -12.22 -13.73 -1.24
CA PHE A 234 -12.70 -14.18 -2.54
C PHE A 234 -11.58 -14.81 -3.39
N LEU A 235 -10.48 -14.08 -3.56
CA LEU A 235 -9.36 -14.55 -4.39
C LEU A 235 -8.61 -15.74 -3.75
N PRO A 236 -8.23 -15.71 -2.46
CA PRO A 236 -7.65 -16.86 -1.78
C PRO A 236 -8.53 -18.12 -1.90
N ASN A 237 -9.83 -18.01 -1.66
CA ASN A 237 -10.75 -19.14 -1.73
C ASN A 237 -10.90 -19.68 -3.17
N LEU A 238 -10.80 -18.80 -4.19
CA LEU A 238 -10.84 -19.22 -5.59
C LEU A 238 -9.58 -19.99 -6.00
N LEU A 239 -8.42 -19.65 -5.42
CA LEU A 239 -7.13 -20.26 -5.75
C LEU A 239 -6.80 -21.49 -4.90
N SER A 240 -7.50 -21.71 -3.79
CA SER A 240 -7.30 -22.87 -2.90
C SER A 240 -8.14 -24.10 -3.30
N ASN A 241 -9.04 -23.95 -4.27
CA ASN A 241 -9.80 -25.01 -4.90
C ASN A 241 -9.14 -25.43 -6.22
#